data_52793cc23682b0d755a5975c2a004639
#
_entry.id   52793cc23682b0d755a5975c2a004639
#
_cell.length_a   1.000
_cell.length_b   1.000
_cell.length_c   1.000
_cell.angle_alpha   90.00
_cell.angle_beta   90.00
_cell.angle_gamma   90.00
#
_symmetry.space_group_name_H-M   'P 1'
#
loop_
_entity.id
_entity.type
_entity.pdbx_description
1 polymer ?
#
loop_
_entity_poly.entity_id
_entity_poly.type
_entity_poly.pdbx_seq_one_letter_code
_entity_poly.pdbx_strand_id
1 'polypeptide(L)'
;AFKLPSLAAFNANPENYDNSISLGHYLINKPITFEEEDKFIRSYGKLANPKVTQKQINTIYTIDGAKYIRFSDTLNGYVQQGMFALRVKNYSEILLRNLSHFTPWSVLAATIGHHLALKYAELSYEFKQLSENPNYVSNSHEFNVLRQTLAQTADGLNSERLKELGYRFQALALGMEFFSFHYYSDHFAAGHCQPMGDLREELPKRFGTFGSILVNGLHDEANRTTIFTRRPYDPNPDETAPPVKAGGDGDFNEPQNYYNKLACVAGMQASVGDLNQVFQGGAKPQQADYAGLKHLPEIDPNYRQPQPMFVLGADNKIYYRTDISKIRILSPSQWKATYASPAEHGYTELSSSWTAFLLVAKLRLLPFIYQGKVQELTEAELQAIEQEEHELNPNRRPIPRPPQDTAKTPVAVPQPFNWEKRPASSKDIMDGLSKYSLLRKSSDSQRKTSVPREEITTSLSL
;
A
#
# COMPACT_ATOMS: atom_id res chain seq x y z
N ALA A 1 -9.60 -5.05 7.04
CA ALA A 1 -9.43 -3.93 6.14
C ALA A 1 -9.49 -2.62 6.92
N PHE A 2 -8.54 -1.78 6.70
CA PHE A 2 -8.45 -0.45 7.29
C PHE A 2 -9.50 0.44 6.63
N LYS A 3 -10.54 0.86 7.36
CA LYS A 3 -11.60 1.70 6.82
C LYS A 3 -11.16 3.15 6.94
N LEU A 4 -10.73 3.71 5.83
CA LEU A 4 -10.40 5.13 5.70
C LEU A 4 -11.67 5.99 5.68
N PRO A 5 -11.55 7.31 5.93
CA PRO A 5 -12.67 8.24 5.73
C PRO A 5 -13.19 8.11 4.31
N SER A 6 -14.50 8.22 4.13
CA SER A 6 -15.07 8.16 2.79
C SER A 6 -14.64 9.36 1.96
N LEU A 7 -14.49 9.17 0.65
CA LEU A 7 -14.24 10.26 -0.30
C LEU A 7 -15.31 11.36 -0.15
N ALA A 8 -16.56 11.00 0.18
CA ALA A 8 -17.63 11.95 0.47
C ALA A 8 -17.27 12.94 1.58
N ALA A 9 -16.48 12.55 2.58
CA ALA A 9 -16.01 13.46 3.62
C ALA A 9 -15.01 14.50 3.10
N PHE A 10 -14.26 14.18 2.03
CA PHE A 10 -13.35 15.09 1.35
C PHE A 10 -14.08 15.93 0.30
N ASN A 11 -15.04 15.36 -0.42
CA ASN A 11 -15.86 16.05 -1.42
C ASN A 11 -16.78 17.13 -0.81
N ALA A 12 -17.00 17.10 0.51
CA ALA A 12 -17.71 18.17 1.20
C ALA A 12 -16.96 19.51 1.19
N ASN A 13 -15.65 19.50 0.90
CA ASN A 13 -14.80 20.69 0.74
C ASN A 13 -13.94 20.55 -0.52
N PRO A 14 -14.50 20.76 -1.73
CA PRO A 14 -13.78 20.61 -2.99
C PRO A 14 -12.60 21.58 -3.17
N GLU A 15 -12.49 22.61 -2.34
CA GLU A 15 -11.33 23.53 -2.33
C GLU A 15 -10.05 22.89 -1.78
N ASN A 16 -10.14 21.72 -1.16
CA ASN A 16 -9.01 21.10 -0.50
C ASN A 16 -8.12 20.25 -1.44
N TYR A 17 -8.65 19.80 -2.58
CA TYR A 17 -7.86 19.06 -3.58
C TYR A 17 -8.60 18.99 -4.94
N ASP A 18 -7.82 18.97 -5.99
CA ASP A 18 -8.28 18.91 -7.39
C ASP A 18 -7.90 17.58 -8.08
N ASN A 19 -6.99 16.81 -7.49
CA ASN A 19 -6.52 15.53 -8.04
C ASN A 19 -5.94 14.62 -6.93
N SER A 20 -5.54 13.39 -7.30
CA SER A 20 -4.99 12.42 -6.35
C SER A 20 -3.71 12.88 -5.65
N ILE A 21 -2.90 13.71 -6.32
CA ILE A 21 -1.66 14.25 -5.74
C ILE A 21 -2.00 15.27 -4.65
N SER A 22 -2.91 16.22 -4.95
CA SER A 22 -3.37 17.20 -3.97
C SER A 22 -4.01 16.52 -2.75
N LEU A 23 -4.80 15.48 -2.97
CA LEU A 23 -5.36 14.68 -1.89
C LEU A 23 -4.25 13.94 -1.11
N GLY A 24 -3.26 13.37 -1.79
CA GLY A 24 -2.09 12.74 -1.17
C GLY A 24 -1.32 13.72 -0.28
N HIS A 25 -1.03 14.92 -0.76
CA HIS A 25 -0.41 15.99 0.03
C HIS A 25 -1.23 16.37 1.26
N TYR A 26 -2.55 16.50 1.11
CA TYR A 26 -3.44 16.72 2.24
C TYR A 26 -3.33 15.59 3.27
N LEU A 27 -3.38 14.33 2.81
CA LEU A 27 -3.36 13.15 3.68
C LEU A 27 -2.07 12.99 4.49
N ILE A 28 -0.91 13.34 3.90
CA ILE A 28 0.37 13.29 4.61
C ILE A 28 0.58 14.47 5.57
N ASN A 29 -0.16 15.56 5.42
CA ASN A 29 -0.03 16.74 6.27
C ASN A 29 -1.10 16.82 7.37
N LYS A 30 -2.22 16.12 7.21
CA LYS A 30 -3.25 16.13 8.24
C LYS A 30 -2.79 15.40 9.51
N PRO A 31 -3.16 15.86 10.72
CA PRO A 31 -2.86 15.14 11.94
C PRO A 31 -3.46 13.71 11.90
N ILE A 32 -2.66 12.72 12.30
CA ILE A 32 -3.13 11.35 12.47
C ILE A 32 -3.95 11.28 13.75
N THR A 33 -5.17 10.77 13.63
CA THR A 33 -6.09 10.66 14.76
C THR A 33 -5.88 9.36 15.53
N PHE A 34 -6.25 9.35 16.83
CA PHE A 34 -6.22 8.15 17.65
C PHE A 34 -7.06 6.99 17.03
N GLU A 35 -8.17 7.32 16.36
CA GLU A 35 -8.99 6.31 15.69
C GLU A 35 -8.26 5.65 14.50
N GLU A 36 -7.47 6.42 13.76
CA GLU A 36 -6.63 5.90 12.66
C GLU A 36 -5.50 5.01 13.19
N GLU A 37 -4.81 5.44 14.25
CA GLU A 37 -3.80 4.63 14.95
C GLU A 37 -4.42 3.30 15.43
N ASP A 38 -5.53 3.34 16.15
CA ASP A 38 -6.21 2.15 16.70
C ASP A 38 -6.65 1.19 15.58
N LYS A 39 -7.21 1.71 14.49
CA LYS A 39 -7.57 0.89 13.33
C LYS A 39 -6.37 0.20 12.71
N PHE A 40 -5.24 0.90 12.58
CA PHE A 40 -4.01 0.33 12.04
C PHE A 40 -3.45 -0.75 12.96
N ILE A 41 -3.34 -0.48 14.27
CA ILE A 41 -2.88 -1.43 15.29
C ILE A 41 -3.76 -2.69 15.29
N ARG A 42 -5.08 -2.55 15.24
CA ARG A 42 -6.00 -3.70 15.16
C ARG A 42 -5.82 -4.50 13.87
N SER A 43 -5.51 -3.84 12.76
CA SER A 43 -5.24 -4.54 11.49
C SER A 43 -3.95 -5.36 11.58
N TYR A 44 -2.89 -4.78 12.15
CA TYR A 44 -1.65 -5.48 12.45
C TYR A 44 -1.88 -6.66 13.42
N GLY A 45 -2.61 -6.44 14.50
CA GLY A 45 -2.95 -7.49 15.47
C GLY A 45 -3.71 -8.67 14.85
N LYS A 46 -4.57 -8.42 13.87
CA LYS A 46 -5.25 -9.49 13.10
C LYS A 46 -4.27 -10.29 12.25
N LEU A 47 -3.27 -9.65 11.66
CA LEU A 47 -2.22 -10.32 10.90
C LEU A 47 -1.32 -11.15 11.82
N ALA A 48 -0.91 -10.58 12.96
CA ALA A 48 -0.05 -11.24 13.94
C ALA A 48 -0.73 -12.43 14.64
N ASN A 49 -2.07 -12.43 14.69
CA ASN A 49 -2.87 -13.53 15.27
C ASN A 49 -3.99 -13.93 14.32
N PRO A 50 -3.66 -14.50 13.15
CA PRO A 50 -4.65 -14.83 12.14
C PRO A 50 -5.57 -15.95 12.65
N LYS A 51 -6.88 -15.71 12.61
CA LYS A 51 -7.90 -16.75 12.82
C LYS A 51 -8.07 -17.64 11.57
N VAL A 52 -6.99 -17.81 10.79
CA VAL A 52 -6.99 -18.62 9.58
C VAL A 52 -6.52 -20.02 9.91
N THR A 53 -7.32 -21.01 9.53
CA THR A 53 -6.96 -22.43 9.72
C THR A 53 -6.02 -22.90 8.62
N GLN A 54 -5.20 -23.92 8.90
CA GLN A 54 -4.36 -24.58 7.89
C GLN A 54 -5.19 -25.05 6.69
N LYS A 55 -6.43 -25.51 6.92
CA LYS A 55 -7.35 -25.91 5.86
C LYS A 55 -7.70 -24.75 4.93
N GLN A 56 -7.92 -23.55 5.46
CA GLN A 56 -8.21 -22.36 4.64
C GLN A 56 -7.00 -21.96 3.81
N ILE A 57 -5.79 -21.96 4.41
CA ILE A 57 -4.54 -21.71 3.70
C ILE A 57 -4.34 -22.70 2.56
N ASN A 58 -4.48 -24.00 2.85
CA ASN A 58 -4.36 -25.05 1.84
C ASN A 58 -5.40 -24.90 0.73
N THR A 59 -6.62 -24.46 1.05
CA THR A 59 -7.66 -24.18 0.06
C THR A 59 -7.22 -23.08 -0.91
N ILE A 60 -6.64 -22.00 -0.40
CA ILE A 60 -6.14 -20.88 -1.22
C ILE A 60 -5.03 -21.38 -2.16
N TYR A 61 -4.01 -22.06 -1.63
CA TYR A 61 -2.92 -22.60 -2.45
C TYR A 61 -3.39 -23.65 -3.47
N THR A 62 -4.38 -24.47 -3.10
CA THR A 62 -4.95 -25.45 -4.04
C THR A 62 -5.66 -24.77 -5.21
N ILE A 63 -6.39 -23.67 -4.95
CA ILE A 63 -7.06 -22.92 -6.00
C ILE A 63 -6.03 -22.20 -6.88
N ASP A 64 -5.05 -21.56 -6.27
CA ASP A 64 -4.02 -20.78 -6.95
C ASP A 64 -3.14 -21.66 -7.84
N GLY A 65 -2.71 -22.82 -7.35
CA GLY A 65 -1.91 -23.79 -8.10
C GLY A 65 -2.68 -24.63 -9.12
N ALA A 66 -4.02 -24.56 -9.16
CA ALA A 66 -4.81 -25.41 -10.01
C ALA A 66 -4.91 -24.89 -11.45
N LYS A 67 -4.61 -25.76 -12.42
CA LYS A 67 -4.86 -25.50 -13.84
C LYS A 67 -6.21 -26.12 -14.26
N TYR A 68 -7.31 -25.43 -13.92
CA TYR A 68 -8.67 -25.83 -14.33
C TYR A 68 -8.83 -25.79 -15.84
N ILE A 69 -8.22 -24.81 -16.50
CA ILE A 69 -8.20 -24.66 -17.95
C ILE A 69 -6.73 -24.64 -18.40
N ARG A 70 -6.34 -25.67 -19.15
CA ARG A 70 -4.94 -25.91 -19.53
C ARG A 70 -4.49 -25.13 -20.76
N PHE A 71 -5.42 -24.71 -21.62
CA PHE A 71 -5.11 -24.06 -22.89
C PHE A 71 -5.14 -22.52 -22.83
N SER A 72 -5.53 -21.92 -21.70
CA SER A 72 -5.56 -20.48 -21.53
C SER A 72 -5.36 -20.10 -20.06
N ASP A 73 -4.26 -19.43 -19.76
CA ASP A 73 -3.98 -18.95 -18.40
C ASP A 73 -4.99 -17.86 -17.99
N THR A 74 -5.46 -17.04 -18.93
CA THR A 74 -6.48 -16.01 -18.68
C THR A 74 -7.80 -16.65 -18.25
N LEU A 75 -8.30 -17.64 -18.99
CA LEU A 75 -9.53 -18.37 -18.63
C LEU A 75 -9.35 -19.14 -17.33
N ASN A 76 -8.16 -19.73 -17.12
CA ASN A 76 -7.84 -20.39 -15.86
C ASN A 76 -7.91 -19.42 -14.67
N GLY A 77 -7.37 -18.21 -14.80
CA GLY A 77 -7.44 -17.18 -13.78
C GLY A 77 -8.88 -16.79 -13.43
N TYR A 78 -9.78 -16.72 -14.41
CA TYR A 78 -11.20 -16.45 -14.14
C TYR A 78 -11.89 -17.61 -13.41
N VAL A 79 -11.58 -18.84 -13.75
CA VAL A 79 -12.09 -20.00 -13.00
C VAL A 79 -11.54 -20.00 -11.59
N GLN A 80 -10.25 -19.72 -11.39
CA GLN A 80 -9.65 -19.57 -10.07
C GLN A 80 -10.36 -18.49 -9.25
N GLN A 81 -10.62 -17.30 -9.81
CA GLN A 81 -11.38 -16.24 -9.13
C GLN A 81 -12.79 -16.68 -8.73
N GLY A 82 -13.49 -17.38 -9.62
CA GLY A 82 -14.78 -18.02 -9.31
C GLY A 82 -14.68 -19.01 -8.15
N MET A 83 -13.64 -19.84 -8.15
CA MET A 83 -13.39 -20.81 -7.08
C MET A 83 -13.03 -20.13 -5.76
N PHE A 84 -12.28 -19.00 -5.76
CA PHE A 84 -12.06 -18.18 -4.58
C PHE A 84 -13.37 -17.63 -4.04
N ALA A 85 -14.23 -17.08 -4.90
CA ALA A 85 -15.52 -16.54 -4.50
C ALA A 85 -16.45 -17.60 -3.87
N LEU A 86 -16.38 -18.84 -4.35
CA LEU A 86 -17.20 -19.96 -3.87
C LEU A 86 -16.66 -20.62 -2.60
N ARG A 87 -15.33 -20.72 -2.45
CA ARG A 87 -14.68 -21.53 -1.41
C ARG A 87 -14.02 -20.73 -0.30
N VAL A 88 -13.70 -19.46 -0.54
CA VAL A 88 -13.10 -18.58 0.48
C VAL A 88 -14.19 -17.74 1.12
N LYS A 89 -14.41 -17.95 2.42
CA LYS A 89 -15.43 -17.22 3.17
C LYS A 89 -15.16 -15.70 3.10
N ASN A 90 -16.20 -14.94 2.79
CA ASN A 90 -16.15 -13.47 2.70
C ASN A 90 -15.18 -12.94 1.63
N TYR A 91 -14.89 -13.69 0.58
CA TYR A 91 -13.98 -13.25 -0.47
C TYR A 91 -14.38 -11.92 -1.12
N SER A 92 -15.65 -11.76 -1.46
CA SER A 92 -16.17 -10.50 -1.99
C SER A 92 -15.99 -9.31 -1.03
N GLU A 93 -16.18 -9.55 0.27
CA GLU A 93 -15.98 -8.53 1.30
C GLU A 93 -14.50 -8.15 1.44
N ILE A 94 -13.58 -9.11 1.31
CA ILE A 94 -12.14 -8.86 1.30
C ILE A 94 -11.76 -7.97 0.11
N LEU A 95 -12.28 -8.26 -1.08
CA LEU A 95 -12.05 -7.47 -2.28
C LEU A 95 -12.58 -6.03 -2.15
N LEU A 96 -13.76 -5.85 -1.55
CA LEU A 96 -14.37 -4.53 -1.36
C LEU A 96 -13.64 -3.66 -0.32
N ARG A 97 -13.00 -4.28 0.67
CA ARG A 97 -12.34 -3.58 1.78
C ARG A 97 -10.89 -3.18 1.51
N ASN A 98 -10.40 -3.36 0.30
CA ASN A 98 -8.98 -3.18 -0.05
C ASN A 98 -8.62 -1.73 -0.46
N LEU A 99 -9.41 -0.74 -0.08
CA LEU A 99 -9.21 0.66 -0.48
C LEU A 99 -7.84 1.22 -0.08
N SER A 100 -7.34 0.83 1.10
CA SER A 100 -6.06 1.28 1.65
C SER A 100 -4.82 0.87 0.84
N HIS A 101 -4.97 0.00 -0.16
CA HIS A 101 -3.88 -0.43 -1.05
C HIS A 101 -3.76 0.42 -2.32
N PHE A 102 -4.65 1.39 -2.51
CA PHE A 102 -4.75 2.16 -3.75
C PHE A 102 -4.54 3.64 -3.50
N THR A 103 -3.92 4.31 -4.47
CA THR A 103 -3.71 5.76 -4.47
C THR A 103 -5.04 6.50 -4.36
N PRO A 104 -5.17 7.54 -3.53
CA PRO A 104 -4.14 8.10 -2.64
C PRO A 104 -4.15 7.48 -1.24
N TRP A 105 -5.05 6.54 -0.94
CA TRP A 105 -5.28 5.98 0.39
C TRP A 105 -4.11 5.14 0.92
N SER A 106 -3.33 4.53 0.02
CA SER A 106 -2.10 3.83 0.37
C SER A 106 -1.03 4.75 0.96
N VAL A 107 -0.98 6.02 0.52
CA VAL A 107 -0.11 7.05 1.11
C VAL A 107 -0.47 7.26 2.59
N LEU A 108 -1.77 7.44 2.89
CA LEU A 108 -2.23 7.60 4.27
C LEU A 108 -1.93 6.36 5.12
N ALA A 109 -2.20 5.17 4.60
CA ALA A 109 -1.97 3.92 5.33
C ALA A 109 -0.48 3.73 5.66
N ALA A 110 0.41 3.97 4.70
CA ALA A 110 1.86 3.92 4.91
C ALA A 110 2.32 4.99 5.92
N THR A 111 1.80 6.22 5.82
CA THR A 111 2.12 7.31 6.75
C THR A 111 1.71 6.99 8.18
N ILE A 112 0.51 6.42 8.40
CA ILE A 112 0.06 6.01 9.74
C ILE A 112 0.95 4.89 10.30
N GLY A 113 1.29 3.90 9.47
CA GLY A 113 2.14 2.80 9.91
C GLY A 113 3.53 3.26 10.31
N HIS A 114 4.15 4.13 9.52
CA HIS A 114 5.45 4.73 9.83
C HIS A 114 5.39 5.63 11.08
N HIS A 115 4.32 6.44 11.22
CA HIS A 115 4.07 7.24 12.43
C HIS A 115 4.07 6.37 13.70
N LEU A 116 3.32 5.27 13.68
CA LEU A 116 3.28 4.32 14.80
C LEU A 116 4.63 3.66 15.05
N ALA A 117 5.37 3.33 13.98
CA ALA A 117 6.70 2.78 14.10
C ALA A 117 7.65 3.74 14.82
N LEU A 118 7.66 5.02 14.44
CA LEU A 118 8.46 6.06 15.10
C LEU A 118 8.04 6.29 16.56
N LYS A 119 6.74 6.27 16.85
CA LYS A 119 6.20 6.37 18.21
C LYS A 119 6.68 5.22 19.10
N TYR A 120 6.64 3.99 18.61
CA TYR A 120 7.16 2.85 19.36
C TYR A 120 8.69 2.82 19.43
N ALA A 121 9.40 3.35 18.42
CA ALA A 121 10.85 3.52 18.48
C ALA A 121 11.26 4.51 19.58
N GLU A 122 10.56 5.62 19.72
CA GLU A 122 10.75 6.59 20.80
C GLU A 122 10.54 5.93 22.18
N LEU A 123 9.42 5.23 22.36
CA LEU A 123 9.16 4.49 23.61
C LEU A 123 10.24 3.44 23.91
N SER A 124 10.73 2.74 22.89
CA SER A 124 11.84 1.78 23.02
C SER A 124 13.10 2.46 23.56
N TYR A 125 13.48 3.59 22.99
CA TYR A 125 14.63 4.37 23.44
C TYR A 125 14.46 4.85 24.89
N GLU A 126 13.31 5.43 25.22
CA GLU A 126 13.00 5.96 26.54
C GLU A 126 13.06 4.89 27.64
N PHE A 127 12.47 3.71 27.41
CA PHE A 127 12.54 2.60 28.35
C PHE A 127 13.96 2.06 28.51
N LYS A 128 14.74 2.04 27.44
CA LYS A 128 16.14 1.63 27.48
C LYS A 128 16.96 2.61 28.31
N GLN A 129 16.82 3.92 28.07
CA GLN A 129 17.52 4.94 28.85
C GLN A 129 17.18 4.86 30.34
N LEU A 130 15.91 4.68 30.70
CA LEU A 130 15.49 4.53 32.09
C LEU A 130 16.03 3.21 32.73
N SER A 131 16.20 2.15 31.95
CA SER A 131 16.76 0.88 32.44
C SER A 131 18.24 0.99 32.76
N GLU A 132 18.98 1.83 32.04
CA GLU A 132 20.41 2.08 32.19
C GLU A 132 20.69 3.17 33.23
N ASN A 133 19.82 4.17 33.34
CA ASN A 133 19.92 5.29 34.29
C ASN A 133 18.59 5.50 35.03
N PRO A 134 18.47 5.06 36.29
CA PRO A 134 17.24 5.24 37.10
C PRO A 134 16.81 6.69 37.30
N ASN A 135 17.74 7.64 37.15
CA ASN A 135 17.50 9.07 37.29
C ASN A 135 17.14 9.73 35.93
N TYR A 136 16.97 8.94 34.87
CA TYR A 136 16.60 9.46 33.56
C TYR A 136 15.25 10.18 33.60
N VAL A 137 15.24 11.41 33.09
CA VAL A 137 14.03 12.26 32.98
C VAL A 137 13.70 12.42 31.50
N SER A 138 12.53 11.95 31.12
CA SER A 138 12.04 12.09 29.75
C SER A 138 11.18 13.33 29.61
N ASN A 139 11.32 13.99 28.47
CA ASN A 139 10.41 15.08 28.03
C ASN A 139 9.16 14.55 27.31
N SER A 140 9.09 13.26 26.99
CA SER A 140 7.95 12.65 26.34
C SER A 140 6.77 12.51 27.31
N HIS A 141 5.69 13.26 27.03
CA HIS A 141 4.47 13.17 27.83
C HIS A 141 3.88 11.75 27.77
N GLU A 142 3.86 11.16 26.59
CA GLU A 142 3.31 9.80 26.38
C GLU A 142 4.08 8.74 27.15
N PHE A 143 5.41 8.79 27.12
CA PHE A 143 6.24 7.90 27.92
C PHE A 143 5.97 8.06 29.42
N ASN A 144 5.87 9.29 29.92
CA ASN A 144 5.64 9.57 31.34
C ASN A 144 4.29 9.04 31.82
N VAL A 145 3.22 9.19 31.02
CA VAL A 145 1.90 8.63 31.30
C VAL A 145 1.95 7.09 31.32
N LEU A 146 2.59 6.49 30.31
CA LEU A 146 2.72 5.04 30.23
C LEU A 146 3.56 4.47 31.40
N ARG A 147 4.68 5.12 31.74
CA ARG A 147 5.51 4.78 32.90
C ARG A 147 4.72 4.80 34.20
N GLN A 148 3.93 5.84 34.45
CA GLN A 148 3.09 5.94 35.64
C GLN A 148 2.04 4.81 35.71
N THR A 149 1.40 4.51 34.58
CA THR A 149 0.42 3.43 34.47
C THR A 149 1.06 2.07 34.76
N LEU A 150 2.23 1.81 34.18
CA LEU A 150 2.96 0.54 34.38
C LEU A 150 3.54 0.40 35.81
N ALA A 151 3.92 1.51 36.44
CA ALA A 151 4.40 1.50 37.84
C ALA A 151 3.34 1.04 38.84
N GLN A 152 2.05 1.22 38.49
CA GLN A 152 0.92 0.79 39.33
C GLN A 152 0.58 -0.71 39.15
N THR A 153 1.24 -1.41 38.22
CA THR A 153 1.05 -2.86 38.06
C THR A 153 1.72 -3.64 39.18
N ALA A 154 1.21 -4.83 39.49
CA ALA A 154 1.70 -5.66 40.59
C ALA A 154 3.20 -6.00 40.54
N ASP A 155 3.76 -6.06 39.34
CA ASP A 155 5.18 -6.42 39.12
C ASP A 155 6.14 -5.23 39.26
N GLY A 156 5.63 -4.01 39.34
CA GLY A 156 6.42 -2.77 39.38
C GLY A 156 7.32 -2.56 38.16
N LEU A 157 8.20 -1.58 38.23
CA LEU A 157 9.19 -1.27 37.20
C LEU A 157 10.59 -1.43 37.78
N ASN A 158 11.20 -2.61 37.60
CA ASN A 158 12.62 -2.81 37.85
C ASN A 158 13.45 -2.70 36.55
N SER A 159 14.77 -2.65 36.65
CA SER A 159 15.67 -2.46 35.50
C SER A 159 15.50 -3.56 34.43
N GLU A 160 15.28 -4.82 34.82
CA GLU A 160 15.10 -5.95 33.91
C GLU A 160 13.79 -5.78 33.12
N ARG A 161 12.70 -5.41 33.79
CA ARG A 161 11.41 -5.17 33.17
C ARG A 161 11.43 -3.95 32.24
N LEU A 162 12.13 -2.88 32.62
CA LEU A 162 12.31 -1.70 31.77
C LEU A 162 13.07 -2.07 30.48
N LYS A 163 14.14 -2.86 30.60
CA LYS A 163 14.90 -3.37 29.46
C LYS A 163 14.03 -4.26 28.55
N GLU A 164 13.23 -5.14 29.14
CA GLU A 164 12.27 -5.96 28.41
C GLU A 164 11.25 -5.11 27.65
N LEU A 165 10.68 -4.07 28.28
CA LEU A 165 9.77 -3.14 27.64
C LEU A 165 10.44 -2.42 26.46
N GLY A 166 11.68 -1.97 26.62
CA GLY A 166 12.46 -1.39 25.53
C GLY A 166 12.53 -2.33 24.31
N TYR A 167 12.85 -3.61 24.51
CA TYR A 167 12.88 -4.59 23.41
C TYR A 167 11.49 -4.88 22.81
N ARG A 168 10.45 -4.92 23.63
CA ARG A 168 9.09 -5.12 23.13
C ARG A 168 8.63 -3.97 22.24
N PHE A 169 8.90 -2.73 22.65
CA PHE A 169 8.59 -1.55 21.83
C PHE A 169 9.46 -1.51 20.57
N GLN A 170 10.71 -1.93 20.62
CA GLN A 170 11.54 -2.06 19.41
C GLN A 170 10.94 -3.09 18.43
N ALA A 171 10.50 -4.23 18.92
CA ALA A 171 9.84 -5.24 18.08
C ALA A 171 8.52 -4.74 17.49
N LEU A 172 7.73 -3.98 18.25
CA LEU A 172 6.50 -3.35 17.76
C LEU A 172 6.79 -2.29 16.71
N ALA A 173 7.82 -1.44 16.91
CA ALA A 173 8.23 -0.44 15.94
C ALA A 173 8.58 -1.07 14.60
N LEU A 174 9.46 -2.08 14.59
CA LEU A 174 9.82 -2.80 13.38
C LEU A 174 8.62 -3.54 12.77
N GLY A 175 7.76 -4.12 13.59
CA GLY A 175 6.55 -4.79 13.12
C GLY A 175 5.59 -3.84 12.42
N MET A 176 5.37 -2.63 12.96
CA MET A 176 4.54 -1.59 12.33
C MET A 176 5.16 -1.10 11.04
N GLU A 177 6.48 -0.88 11.01
CA GLU A 177 7.19 -0.45 9.82
C GLU A 177 7.07 -1.47 8.69
N PHE A 178 7.38 -2.74 8.94
CA PHE A 178 7.26 -3.80 7.94
C PHE A 178 5.81 -4.04 7.50
N PHE A 179 4.85 -3.81 8.37
CA PHE A 179 3.44 -3.86 7.99
C PHE A 179 3.06 -2.66 7.11
N SER A 180 3.63 -1.47 7.38
CA SER A 180 3.40 -0.29 6.53
C SER A 180 3.99 -0.47 5.14
N PHE A 181 5.10 -1.20 4.99
CA PHE A 181 5.73 -1.49 3.71
C PHE A 181 4.83 -2.25 2.74
N HIS A 182 3.86 -2.99 3.23
CA HIS A 182 2.85 -3.60 2.40
C HIS A 182 2.05 -2.54 1.61
N TYR A 183 1.56 -1.51 2.28
CA TYR A 183 0.86 -0.40 1.61
C TYR A 183 1.80 0.48 0.80
N TYR A 184 3.01 0.65 1.29
CA TYR A 184 4.06 1.43 0.63
C TYR A 184 4.48 0.80 -0.70
N SER A 185 4.75 -0.50 -0.73
CA SER A 185 5.17 -1.20 -1.94
C SER A 185 4.06 -1.31 -2.98
N ASP A 186 2.82 -1.51 -2.55
CA ASP A 186 1.67 -1.54 -3.44
C ASP A 186 1.57 -0.26 -4.28
N HIS A 187 1.90 0.88 -3.68
CA HIS A 187 1.87 2.18 -4.36
C HIS A 187 2.80 2.26 -5.59
N PHE A 188 3.78 1.37 -5.71
CA PHE A 188 4.70 1.32 -6.85
C PHE A 188 4.20 0.46 -8.02
N ALA A 189 3.10 -0.25 -7.87
CA ALA A 189 2.51 -1.01 -8.97
C ALA A 189 1.54 -0.16 -9.79
N ALA A 190 1.57 -0.32 -11.11
CA ALA A 190 0.75 0.46 -12.04
C ALA A 190 -0.75 0.35 -11.72
N GLY A 191 -1.22 -0.85 -11.33
CA GLY A 191 -2.60 -1.09 -10.93
C GLY A 191 -3.03 -0.36 -9.65
N HIS A 192 -2.10 0.11 -8.84
CA HIS A 192 -2.34 0.83 -7.59
C HIS A 192 -2.09 2.34 -7.68
N CYS A 193 -1.24 2.76 -8.62
CA CYS A 193 -0.84 4.16 -8.82
C CYS A 193 -1.90 5.03 -9.50
N GLN A 194 -2.76 4.45 -10.33
CA GLN A 194 -3.85 5.18 -10.98
C GLN A 194 -4.87 5.63 -9.93
N PRO A 195 -5.69 6.67 -10.18
CA PRO A 195 -6.75 7.10 -9.27
C PRO A 195 -7.83 6.02 -9.13
N MET A 196 -7.40 4.88 -8.66
CA MET A 196 -8.19 3.67 -8.47
C MET A 196 -9.02 3.71 -7.20
N GLY A 197 -8.55 4.47 -6.20
CA GLY A 197 -9.21 4.52 -4.90
C GLY A 197 -10.65 5.01 -5.02
N ASP A 198 -10.86 6.05 -5.80
CA ASP A 198 -12.18 6.64 -6.01
C ASP A 198 -13.12 5.70 -6.77
N LEU A 199 -12.62 5.12 -7.87
CA LEU A 199 -13.38 4.15 -8.65
C LEU A 199 -13.67 2.88 -7.86
N ARG A 200 -12.76 2.48 -6.98
CA ARG A 200 -12.93 1.31 -6.11
C ARG A 200 -14.00 1.53 -5.03
N GLU A 201 -14.21 2.77 -4.62
CA GLU A 201 -15.33 3.14 -3.74
C GLU A 201 -16.64 3.26 -4.53
N GLU A 202 -16.63 4.03 -5.61
CA GLU A 202 -17.84 4.43 -6.32
C GLU A 202 -18.45 3.32 -7.19
N LEU A 203 -17.64 2.51 -7.89
CA LEU A 203 -18.16 1.42 -8.73
C LEU A 203 -18.98 0.40 -7.93
N PRO A 204 -18.49 -0.17 -6.81
CA PRO A 204 -19.29 -1.09 -6.00
C PRO A 204 -20.50 -0.43 -5.34
N LYS A 205 -20.38 0.83 -4.93
CA LYS A 205 -21.46 1.59 -4.31
C LYS A 205 -22.64 1.79 -5.27
N ARG A 206 -22.36 2.07 -6.56
CA ARG A 206 -23.40 2.33 -7.59
C ARG A 206 -23.91 1.06 -8.26
N PHE A 207 -23.05 0.07 -8.49
CA PHE A 207 -23.35 -1.12 -9.30
C PHE A 207 -23.19 -2.45 -8.55
N GLY A 208 -23.01 -2.43 -7.23
CA GLY A 208 -22.92 -3.62 -6.38
C GLY A 208 -21.81 -4.59 -6.82
N THR A 209 -22.14 -5.86 -6.93
CA THR A 209 -21.21 -6.93 -7.33
C THR A 209 -20.59 -6.69 -8.71
N PHE A 210 -21.36 -6.18 -9.68
CA PHE A 210 -20.83 -5.87 -11.01
C PHE A 210 -19.78 -4.77 -10.95
N GLY A 211 -20.01 -3.72 -10.15
CA GLY A 211 -19.03 -2.68 -9.90
C GLY A 211 -17.73 -3.23 -9.31
N SER A 212 -17.81 -4.15 -8.36
CA SER A 212 -16.64 -4.82 -7.77
C SER A 212 -15.83 -5.62 -8.79
N ILE A 213 -16.52 -6.33 -9.70
CA ILE A 213 -15.88 -7.10 -10.78
C ILE A 213 -15.22 -6.15 -11.80
N LEU A 214 -15.85 -5.02 -12.11
CA LEU A 214 -15.29 -4.02 -13.01
C LEU A 214 -14.03 -3.36 -12.44
N VAL A 215 -13.97 -3.12 -11.13
CA VAL A 215 -12.75 -2.65 -10.45
C VAL A 215 -11.59 -3.63 -10.63
N ASN A 216 -11.85 -4.93 -10.49
CA ASN A 216 -10.81 -5.92 -10.74
C ASN A 216 -10.35 -5.90 -12.21
N GLY A 217 -11.28 -5.75 -13.15
CA GLY A 217 -10.94 -5.60 -14.58
C GLY A 217 -10.07 -4.39 -14.85
N LEU A 218 -10.36 -3.27 -14.20
CA LEU A 218 -9.54 -2.05 -14.26
C LEU A 218 -8.12 -2.28 -13.70
N HIS A 219 -8.02 -2.88 -12.51
CA HIS A 219 -6.74 -3.21 -11.89
C HIS A 219 -5.90 -4.16 -12.79
N ASP A 220 -6.52 -5.21 -13.33
CA ASP A 220 -5.85 -6.17 -14.22
C ASP A 220 -5.38 -5.49 -15.52
N GLU A 221 -6.14 -4.55 -16.08
CA GLU A 221 -5.73 -3.79 -17.26
C GLU A 221 -4.57 -2.85 -16.91
N ALA A 222 -4.66 -2.10 -15.82
CA ALA A 222 -3.62 -1.19 -15.38
C ALA A 222 -2.28 -1.91 -15.11
N ASN A 223 -2.33 -3.11 -14.55
CA ASN A 223 -1.14 -3.94 -14.33
C ASN A 223 -0.50 -4.49 -15.63
N ARG A 224 -1.25 -4.55 -16.72
CA ARG A 224 -0.70 -4.93 -18.05
C ARG A 224 -0.21 -3.76 -18.86
N THR A 225 -0.51 -2.54 -18.44
CA THR A 225 -0.09 -1.32 -19.12
C THR A 225 0.98 -0.61 -18.31
N THR A 226 2.09 -0.24 -18.94
CA THR A 226 3.10 0.60 -18.29
C THR A 226 2.57 2.01 -18.14
N ILE A 227 2.65 2.56 -16.93
CA ILE A 227 2.38 3.97 -16.66
C ILE A 227 3.69 4.71 -16.40
N PHE A 228 3.66 6.03 -16.51
CA PHE A 228 4.80 6.89 -16.23
C PHE A 228 4.53 7.73 -15.00
N THR A 229 5.45 7.73 -14.05
CA THR A 229 5.28 8.32 -12.72
C THR A 229 6.34 9.37 -12.44
N ARG A 230 6.00 10.30 -11.55
CA ARG A 230 6.91 11.27 -10.91
C ARG A 230 6.92 11.07 -9.41
N ARG A 231 7.74 11.85 -8.70
CA ARG A 231 7.88 11.82 -7.23
C ARG A 231 7.38 13.14 -6.63
N PRO A 232 6.05 13.33 -6.49
CA PRO A 232 5.47 14.62 -6.13
C PRO A 232 5.63 14.98 -4.65
N TYR A 233 5.95 14.01 -3.79
CA TYR A 233 6.09 14.20 -2.35
C TYR A 233 7.52 14.54 -1.92
N ASP A 234 8.45 14.66 -2.86
CA ASP A 234 9.80 15.16 -2.58
C ASP A 234 9.73 16.69 -2.35
N PRO A 235 10.13 17.20 -1.18
CA PRO A 235 10.13 18.64 -0.92
C PRO A 235 11.14 19.39 -1.79
N ASN A 236 12.11 18.70 -2.38
CA ASN A 236 13.12 19.23 -3.28
C ASN A 236 13.14 18.43 -4.60
N PRO A 237 12.07 18.48 -5.40
CA PRO A 237 11.97 17.65 -6.59
C PRO A 237 13.03 18.05 -7.62
N ASP A 238 13.68 17.05 -8.20
CA ASP A 238 14.52 17.29 -9.38
C ASP A 238 13.59 17.46 -10.60
N GLU A 239 13.31 18.71 -10.96
CA GLU A 239 12.43 19.03 -12.09
C GLU A 239 12.95 18.51 -13.43
N THR A 240 14.24 18.20 -13.52
CA THR A 240 14.83 17.60 -14.71
C THR A 240 14.75 16.08 -14.71
N ALA A 241 14.27 15.48 -13.64
CA ALA A 241 14.17 14.03 -13.53
C ALA A 241 13.30 13.44 -14.63
N PRO A 242 13.75 12.33 -15.27
CA PRO A 242 12.92 11.64 -16.24
C PRO A 242 11.72 10.99 -15.51
N PRO A 243 10.58 10.80 -16.22
CA PRO A 243 9.51 9.98 -15.69
C PRO A 243 9.98 8.55 -15.49
N VAL A 244 9.45 7.89 -14.47
CA VAL A 244 9.81 6.51 -14.14
C VAL A 244 8.70 5.58 -14.60
N LYS A 245 9.05 4.57 -15.38
CA LYS A 245 8.11 3.52 -15.77
C LYS A 245 7.72 2.69 -14.55
N ALA A 246 6.42 2.47 -14.35
CA ALA A 246 5.88 1.55 -13.37
C ALA A 246 5.13 0.41 -14.08
N GLY A 247 5.56 -0.82 -13.82
CA GLY A 247 4.89 -2.05 -14.25
C GLY A 247 3.84 -2.52 -13.28
N GLY A 248 3.20 -3.65 -13.58
CA GLY A 248 2.19 -4.26 -12.70
C GLY A 248 2.75 -4.97 -11.48
N ASP A 249 1.85 -5.52 -10.65
CA ASP A 249 2.20 -6.24 -9.41
C ASP A 249 3.20 -7.38 -9.63
N GLY A 250 3.10 -8.08 -10.76
CA GLY A 250 4.01 -9.17 -11.12
C GLY A 250 5.37 -8.73 -11.65
N ASP A 251 5.52 -7.46 -12.03
CA ASP A 251 6.66 -6.95 -12.81
C ASP A 251 7.77 -6.34 -11.94
N PHE A 252 7.70 -6.48 -10.62
CA PHE A 252 8.65 -5.82 -9.71
C PHE A 252 10.12 -6.09 -10.04
N ASN A 253 10.43 -7.31 -10.48
CA ASN A 253 11.80 -7.72 -10.82
C ASN A 253 12.12 -7.63 -12.32
N GLU A 254 11.17 -7.25 -13.16
CA GLU A 254 11.37 -7.15 -14.59
C GLU A 254 12.27 -5.96 -14.96
N PRO A 255 13.10 -6.07 -16.02
CA PRO A 255 14.03 -5.03 -16.41
C PRO A 255 13.37 -3.67 -16.67
N GLN A 256 12.17 -3.65 -17.26
CA GLN A 256 11.44 -2.41 -17.54
C GLN A 256 11.01 -1.67 -16.27
N ASN A 257 10.91 -2.37 -15.14
CA ASN A 257 10.53 -1.81 -13.83
C ASN A 257 11.73 -1.44 -12.94
N TYR A 258 12.96 -1.55 -13.46
CA TYR A 258 14.20 -1.43 -12.70
C TYR A 258 14.29 -0.15 -11.85
N TYR A 259 14.05 1.03 -12.43
CA TYR A 259 14.16 2.29 -11.70
C TYR A 259 13.04 2.50 -10.70
N ASN A 260 11.84 1.99 -10.97
CA ASN A 260 10.72 2.01 -10.04
C ASN A 260 11.00 1.13 -8.82
N LYS A 261 11.56 -0.08 -9.04
CA LYS A 261 12.04 -0.96 -7.98
C LYS A 261 13.12 -0.29 -7.12
N LEU A 262 14.12 0.36 -7.75
CA LEU A 262 15.15 1.09 -7.01
C LEU A 262 14.56 2.17 -6.11
N ALA A 263 13.60 2.94 -6.60
CA ALA A 263 12.92 3.97 -5.82
C ALA A 263 12.12 3.37 -4.66
N CYS A 264 11.42 2.25 -4.86
CA CYS A 264 10.71 1.53 -3.80
C CYS A 264 11.67 1.09 -2.68
N VAL A 265 12.76 0.43 -3.05
CA VAL A 265 13.76 -0.05 -2.08
C VAL A 265 14.43 1.12 -1.36
N ALA A 266 14.80 2.18 -2.08
CA ALA A 266 15.40 3.37 -1.49
C ALA A 266 14.46 4.05 -0.49
N GLY A 267 13.16 4.11 -0.79
CA GLY A 267 12.17 4.67 0.11
C GLY A 267 11.96 3.84 1.38
N MET A 268 11.91 2.51 1.26
CA MET A 268 11.85 1.63 2.43
C MET A 268 13.12 1.75 3.30
N GLN A 269 14.30 1.85 2.66
CA GLN A 269 15.56 2.08 3.39
C GLN A 269 15.59 3.43 4.09
N ALA A 270 15.07 4.48 3.46
CA ALA A 270 14.95 5.81 4.06
C ALA A 270 14.03 5.80 5.28
N SER A 271 12.87 5.13 5.21
CA SER A 271 11.97 4.94 6.35
C SER A 271 12.63 4.20 7.51
N VAL A 272 13.38 3.12 7.23
CA VAL A 272 14.18 2.43 8.28
C VAL A 272 15.26 3.35 8.85
N GLY A 273 15.81 4.26 8.03
CA GLY A 273 16.74 5.29 8.48
C GLY A 273 16.14 6.20 9.55
N ASP A 274 14.92 6.67 9.35
CA ASP A 274 14.17 7.46 10.34
C ASP A 274 14.00 6.70 11.66
N LEU A 275 13.62 5.42 11.59
CA LEU A 275 13.53 4.58 12.79
C LEU A 275 14.86 4.43 13.53
N ASN A 276 15.95 4.17 12.78
CA ASN A 276 17.27 4.03 13.38
C ASN A 276 17.74 5.31 14.10
N GLN A 277 17.44 6.47 13.53
CA GLN A 277 17.71 7.76 14.17
C GLN A 277 16.98 7.86 15.51
N VAL A 278 15.69 7.51 15.57
CA VAL A 278 14.90 7.58 16.79
C VAL A 278 15.35 6.53 17.82
N PHE A 279 15.69 5.31 17.40
CA PHE A 279 16.26 4.29 18.30
C PHE A 279 17.58 4.70 18.95
N GLN A 280 18.29 5.66 18.36
CA GLN A 280 19.53 6.24 18.90
C GLN A 280 19.30 7.53 19.69
N GLY A 281 18.06 7.93 19.92
CA GLY A 281 17.69 9.13 20.64
C GLY A 281 17.67 10.41 19.81
N GLY A 282 17.70 10.27 18.46
CA GLY A 282 17.47 11.37 17.56
C GLY A 282 16.01 11.86 17.60
N ALA A 283 15.81 13.10 17.21
CA ALA A 283 14.48 13.67 17.11
C ALA A 283 13.63 12.92 16.07
N LYS A 284 12.36 12.67 16.40
CA LYS A 284 11.37 12.13 15.48
C LYS A 284 11.11 13.16 14.38
N PRO A 285 11.19 12.76 13.08
CA PRO A 285 10.87 13.68 11.98
C PRO A 285 9.40 14.12 12.03
N GLN A 286 9.11 15.30 11.50
CA GLN A 286 7.73 15.73 11.28
C GLN A 286 7.08 14.84 10.23
N GLN A 287 5.76 14.70 10.28
CA GLN A 287 5.01 13.79 9.40
C GLN A 287 5.25 14.08 7.91
N ALA A 288 5.31 15.35 7.52
CA ALA A 288 5.59 15.74 6.13
C ALA A 288 7.05 15.47 5.69
N ASP A 289 7.97 15.29 6.66
CA ASP A 289 9.41 15.09 6.42
C ASP A 289 9.83 13.62 6.47
N TYR A 290 8.88 12.67 6.57
CA TYR A 290 9.20 11.25 6.58
C TYR A 290 9.98 10.86 5.32
N ALA A 291 11.19 10.36 5.52
CA ALA A 291 12.16 10.17 4.43
C ALA A 291 11.68 9.21 3.33
N GLY A 292 10.79 8.27 3.65
CA GLY A 292 10.19 7.37 2.67
C GLY A 292 9.25 8.07 1.68
N LEU A 293 8.55 9.13 2.09
CA LEU A 293 7.52 9.79 1.28
C LEU A 293 8.06 10.36 -0.03
N LYS A 294 9.27 10.93 -0.02
CA LYS A 294 9.89 11.52 -1.21
C LYS A 294 10.09 10.54 -2.38
N HIS A 295 10.04 9.25 -2.11
CA HIS A 295 10.21 8.21 -3.12
C HIS A 295 8.88 7.69 -3.70
N LEU A 296 7.73 8.04 -3.07
CA LEU A 296 6.43 7.56 -3.52
C LEU A 296 6.07 8.08 -4.91
N PRO A 297 5.65 7.20 -5.82
CA PRO A 297 5.27 7.58 -7.17
C PRO A 297 3.82 8.05 -7.22
N GLU A 298 3.57 8.98 -8.15
CA GLU A 298 2.24 9.29 -8.67
C GLU A 298 2.31 9.38 -10.18
N ILE A 299 1.19 9.23 -10.87
CA ILE A 299 1.14 9.42 -12.31
C ILE A 299 1.68 10.81 -12.66
N ASP A 300 2.54 10.86 -13.68
CA ASP A 300 3.02 12.13 -14.24
C ASP A 300 1.99 12.68 -15.24
N PRO A 301 1.23 13.74 -14.89
CA PRO A 301 0.23 14.32 -15.77
C PRO A 301 0.85 15.14 -16.92
N ASN A 302 2.17 15.34 -16.91
CA ASN A 302 2.92 16.07 -17.92
C ASN A 302 3.75 15.11 -18.81
N TYR A 303 3.36 13.83 -18.82
CA TYR A 303 3.94 12.82 -19.69
C TYR A 303 2.85 11.91 -20.25
N ARG A 304 3.12 11.28 -21.40
CA ARG A 304 2.17 10.36 -22.05
C ARG A 304 1.71 9.25 -21.12
N GLN A 305 0.42 8.93 -21.19
CA GLN A 305 -0.17 7.88 -20.35
C GLN A 305 -1.08 6.96 -21.17
N PRO A 306 -1.21 5.68 -20.80
CA PRO A 306 -2.22 4.83 -21.40
C PRO A 306 -3.63 5.30 -21.03
N GLN A 307 -4.55 5.27 -21.96
CA GLN A 307 -5.95 5.63 -21.77
C GLN A 307 -6.59 4.69 -20.72
N PRO A 308 -7.09 5.18 -19.56
CA PRO A 308 -7.67 4.35 -18.52
C PRO A 308 -8.99 3.70 -18.99
N MET A 309 -9.32 2.53 -18.43
CA MET A 309 -10.60 1.85 -18.75
C MET A 309 -11.80 2.64 -18.22
N PHE A 310 -11.68 3.17 -17.01
CA PHE A 310 -12.72 3.97 -16.35
C PHE A 310 -12.17 5.30 -15.87
N VAL A 311 -13.03 6.30 -15.87
CA VAL A 311 -12.77 7.65 -15.37
C VAL A 311 -13.93 8.09 -14.49
N LEU A 312 -13.64 8.69 -13.35
CA LEU A 312 -14.59 9.48 -12.59
C LEU A 312 -14.49 10.93 -13.12
N GLY A 313 -15.51 11.38 -13.81
CA GLY A 313 -15.56 12.72 -14.37
C GLY A 313 -15.75 13.81 -13.29
N ALA A 314 -15.43 15.05 -13.64
CA ALA A 314 -15.65 16.22 -12.79
C ALA A 314 -17.12 16.40 -12.37
N ASP A 315 -18.06 15.87 -13.16
CA ASP A 315 -19.50 15.81 -12.88
C ASP A 315 -19.88 14.69 -11.89
N ASN A 316 -18.89 14.01 -11.31
CA ASN A 316 -19.07 12.89 -10.42
C ASN A 316 -19.79 11.69 -11.04
N LYS A 317 -19.75 11.54 -12.36
CA LYS A 317 -20.24 10.36 -13.06
C LYS A 317 -19.09 9.42 -13.42
N ILE A 318 -19.41 8.14 -13.53
CA ILE A 318 -18.44 7.13 -13.97
C ILE A 318 -18.59 6.94 -15.47
N TYR A 319 -17.47 6.99 -16.13
CA TYR A 319 -17.37 6.78 -17.57
C TYR A 319 -16.45 5.60 -17.86
N TYR A 320 -16.77 4.83 -18.90
CA TYR A 320 -15.91 3.75 -19.39
C TYR A 320 -15.50 4.03 -20.84
N ARG A 321 -14.30 3.60 -21.18
CA ARG A 321 -13.79 3.70 -22.56
C ARG A 321 -14.75 3.01 -23.53
N THR A 322 -15.27 3.74 -24.53
CA THR A 322 -16.30 3.25 -25.46
C THR A 322 -15.84 2.02 -26.23
N ASP A 323 -14.61 2.05 -26.75
CA ASP A 323 -13.93 0.87 -27.31
C ASP A 323 -12.99 0.27 -26.25
N ILE A 324 -13.53 -0.65 -25.43
CA ILE A 324 -12.77 -1.30 -24.35
C ILE A 324 -11.62 -2.18 -24.86
N SER A 325 -11.64 -2.56 -26.15
CA SER A 325 -10.64 -3.43 -26.76
C SER A 325 -9.33 -2.70 -27.13
N LYS A 326 -9.35 -1.36 -27.17
CA LYS A 326 -8.21 -0.54 -27.58
C LYS A 326 -7.79 0.41 -26.47
N ILE A 327 -6.51 0.49 -26.24
CA ILE A 327 -5.89 1.41 -25.29
C ILE A 327 -5.04 2.38 -26.11
N ARG A 328 -5.45 3.65 -26.20
CA ARG A 328 -4.64 4.69 -26.82
C ARG A 328 -3.58 5.18 -25.84
N ILE A 329 -2.46 5.65 -26.35
CA ILE A 329 -1.52 6.45 -25.58
C ILE A 329 -1.95 7.91 -25.74
N LEU A 330 -2.24 8.55 -24.63
CA LEU A 330 -2.71 9.94 -24.57
C LEU A 330 -1.54 10.88 -24.31
N SER A 331 -1.52 12.02 -25.01
CA SER A 331 -0.63 13.13 -24.65
C SER A 331 -1.06 13.77 -23.32
N PRO A 332 -0.22 14.60 -22.70
CA PRO A 332 -0.57 15.29 -21.44
C PRO A 332 -1.87 16.10 -21.52
N SER A 333 -2.10 16.83 -22.62
CA SER A 333 -3.34 17.58 -22.80
C SER A 333 -4.55 16.67 -22.98
N GLN A 334 -4.42 15.60 -23.76
CA GLN A 334 -5.48 14.61 -23.94
C GLN A 334 -5.80 13.88 -22.63
N TRP A 335 -4.79 13.57 -21.81
CA TRP A 335 -4.99 13.00 -20.49
C TRP A 335 -5.82 13.91 -19.58
N LYS A 336 -5.43 15.18 -19.45
CA LYS A 336 -6.18 16.18 -18.66
C LYS A 336 -7.60 16.38 -19.17
N ALA A 337 -7.77 16.51 -20.48
CA ALA A 337 -9.07 16.66 -21.13
C ALA A 337 -9.99 15.45 -20.90
N THR A 338 -9.42 14.23 -20.87
CA THR A 338 -10.17 13.00 -20.58
C THR A 338 -10.85 13.03 -19.22
N TYR A 339 -10.21 13.59 -18.18
CA TYR A 339 -10.81 13.73 -16.87
C TYR A 339 -11.78 14.91 -16.77
N ALA A 340 -11.53 15.99 -17.52
CA ALA A 340 -12.41 17.16 -17.53
C ALA A 340 -13.73 16.90 -18.26
N SER A 341 -13.68 16.23 -19.43
CA SER A 341 -14.84 16.00 -20.30
C SER A 341 -14.79 14.59 -20.93
N PRO A 342 -14.98 13.51 -20.16
CA PRO A 342 -14.78 12.13 -20.65
C PRO A 342 -15.62 11.81 -21.88
N ALA A 343 -16.87 12.27 -21.93
CA ALA A 343 -17.80 11.99 -23.03
C ALA A 343 -17.29 12.48 -24.39
N GLU A 344 -16.54 13.59 -24.42
CA GLU A 344 -15.97 14.18 -25.65
C GLU A 344 -14.68 13.47 -26.08
N HIS A 345 -14.07 12.68 -25.16
CA HIS A 345 -12.77 12.04 -25.35
C HIS A 345 -12.85 10.50 -25.47
N GLY A 346 -13.96 9.98 -26.00
CA GLY A 346 -14.13 8.57 -26.33
C GLY A 346 -14.57 7.70 -25.17
N TYR A 347 -15.33 8.27 -24.24
CA TYR A 347 -15.94 7.55 -23.14
C TYR A 347 -17.46 7.62 -23.17
N THR A 348 -18.09 6.60 -22.64
CA THR A 348 -19.54 6.48 -22.46
C THR A 348 -19.86 6.42 -20.98
N GLU A 349 -20.92 7.11 -20.56
CA GLU A 349 -21.39 7.08 -19.17
C GLU A 349 -21.82 5.66 -18.77
N LEU A 350 -21.35 5.18 -17.63
CA LEU A 350 -21.83 3.96 -17.00
C LEU A 350 -23.04 4.31 -16.14
N SER A 351 -24.22 4.33 -16.74
CA SER A 351 -25.45 4.86 -16.14
C SER A 351 -26.32 3.80 -15.46
N SER A 352 -26.12 2.51 -15.71
CA SER A 352 -27.01 1.46 -15.20
C SER A 352 -26.28 0.17 -14.82
N SER A 353 -26.86 -0.58 -13.90
CA SER A 353 -26.40 -1.93 -13.53
C SER A 353 -26.46 -2.91 -14.70
N TRP A 354 -27.36 -2.70 -15.67
CA TRP A 354 -27.43 -3.51 -16.87
C TRP A 354 -26.21 -3.28 -17.78
N THR A 355 -25.82 -2.02 -17.98
CA THR A 355 -24.58 -1.70 -18.71
C THR A 355 -23.35 -2.27 -17.99
N ALA A 356 -23.31 -2.15 -16.65
CA ALA A 356 -22.24 -2.74 -15.87
C ALA A 356 -22.17 -4.28 -16.02
N PHE A 357 -23.33 -4.95 -16.01
CA PHE A 357 -23.40 -6.40 -16.28
C PHE A 357 -22.89 -6.74 -17.69
N LEU A 358 -23.31 -6.01 -18.73
CA LEU A 358 -22.84 -6.24 -20.11
C LEU A 358 -21.32 -6.04 -20.23
N LEU A 359 -20.74 -5.05 -19.56
CA LEU A 359 -19.29 -4.85 -19.52
C LEU A 359 -18.59 -6.01 -18.83
N VAL A 360 -19.10 -6.48 -17.69
CA VAL A 360 -18.58 -7.66 -17.01
C VAL A 360 -18.63 -8.88 -17.92
N ALA A 361 -19.76 -9.10 -18.62
CA ALA A 361 -19.90 -10.20 -19.56
C ALA A 361 -18.87 -10.12 -20.70
N LYS A 362 -18.68 -8.94 -21.31
CA LYS A 362 -17.66 -8.72 -22.35
C LYS A 362 -16.24 -9.05 -21.82
N LEU A 363 -15.87 -8.50 -20.68
CA LEU A 363 -14.54 -8.65 -20.12
C LEU A 363 -14.24 -10.06 -19.59
N ARG A 364 -15.25 -10.79 -19.09
CA ARG A 364 -15.08 -12.10 -18.47
C ARG A 364 -15.39 -13.28 -19.39
N LEU A 365 -16.35 -13.15 -20.29
CA LEU A 365 -16.71 -14.23 -21.21
C LEU A 365 -15.97 -14.14 -22.55
N LEU A 366 -15.61 -12.94 -22.99
CA LEU A 366 -14.97 -12.72 -24.28
C LEU A 366 -13.66 -11.91 -24.15
N PRO A 367 -12.75 -12.30 -23.23
CA PRO A 367 -11.53 -11.52 -22.97
C PRO A 367 -10.62 -11.44 -24.19
N PHE A 368 -10.60 -12.45 -25.07
CA PHE A 368 -9.81 -12.48 -26.31
C PHE A 368 -10.23 -11.38 -27.32
N ILE A 369 -11.45 -10.87 -27.20
CA ILE A 369 -11.98 -9.76 -28.05
C ILE A 369 -11.85 -8.43 -27.30
N TYR A 370 -12.23 -8.37 -26.02
CA TYR A 370 -12.44 -7.15 -25.26
C TYR A 370 -11.33 -6.81 -24.26
N GLN A 371 -10.31 -7.65 -24.17
CA GLN A 371 -9.11 -7.28 -23.40
C GLN A 371 -8.37 -6.16 -24.11
N GLY A 372 -8.24 -5.01 -23.46
CA GLY A 372 -7.58 -3.83 -24.03
C GLY A 372 -6.17 -4.12 -24.51
N LYS A 373 -5.88 -3.74 -25.74
CA LYS A 373 -4.53 -3.79 -26.35
C LYS A 373 -4.05 -2.36 -26.60
N VAL A 374 -2.83 -2.08 -26.15
CA VAL A 374 -2.20 -0.79 -26.43
C VAL A 374 -2.00 -0.65 -27.93
N GLN A 375 -2.47 0.46 -28.48
CA GLN A 375 -2.29 0.78 -29.89
C GLN A 375 -0.90 1.36 -30.11
N GLU A 376 -0.27 0.92 -31.18
CA GLU A 376 0.98 1.52 -31.65
C GLU A 376 0.70 2.94 -32.15
N LEU A 377 1.54 3.88 -31.75
CA LEU A 377 1.51 5.25 -32.24
C LEU A 377 2.15 5.29 -33.64
N THR A 378 1.55 6.06 -34.52
CA THR A 378 2.24 6.47 -35.76
C THR A 378 3.39 7.40 -35.41
N GLU A 379 4.35 7.51 -36.29
CA GLU A 379 5.53 8.38 -36.08
C GLU A 379 5.11 9.86 -35.89
N ALA A 380 4.12 10.31 -36.63
CA ALA A 380 3.58 11.66 -36.51
C ALA A 380 2.88 11.91 -35.15
N GLU A 381 2.10 10.94 -34.65
CA GLU A 381 1.48 11.02 -33.31
C GLU A 381 2.55 11.04 -32.22
N LEU A 382 3.56 10.18 -32.36
CA LEU A 382 4.67 10.13 -31.38
C LEU A 382 5.41 11.46 -31.34
N GLN A 383 5.77 12.03 -32.47
CA GLN A 383 6.46 13.33 -32.56
C GLN A 383 5.61 14.46 -31.95
N ALA A 384 4.29 14.48 -32.21
CA ALA A 384 3.40 15.48 -31.64
C ALA A 384 3.34 15.38 -30.10
N ILE A 385 3.28 14.16 -29.59
CA ILE A 385 3.28 13.91 -28.13
C ILE A 385 4.64 14.35 -27.52
N GLU A 386 5.74 13.99 -28.15
CA GLU A 386 7.10 14.34 -27.68
C GLU A 386 7.35 15.85 -27.69
N GLN A 387 6.82 16.54 -28.70
CA GLN A 387 6.85 18.00 -28.74
C GLN A 387 6.10 18.61 -27.55
N GLU A 388 4.86 18.15 -27.29
CA GLU A 388 4.08 18.62 -26.15
C GLU A 388 4.77 18.34 -24.80
N GLU A 389 5.34 17.15 -24.63
CA GLU A 389 6.12 16.78 -23.43
C GLU A 389 7.34 17.69 -23.25
N HIS A 390 8.02 18.03 -24.33
CA HIS A 390 9.15 18.95 -24.30
C HIS A 390 8.74 20.38 -23.99
N GLU A 391 7.63 20.86 -24.55
CA GLU A 391 7.09 22.19 -24.25
C GLU A 391 6.71 22.33 -22.75
N LEU A 392 6.13 21.28 -22.16
CA LEU A 392 5.77 21.26 -20.74
C LEU A 392 6.99 21.15 -19.80
N ASN A 393 8.05 20.49 -20.23
CA ASN A 393 9.28 20.37 -19.45
C ASN A 393 10.52 20.25 -20.36
N PRO A 394 11.04 21.38 -20.85
CA PRO A 394 12.14 21.41 -21.81
C PRO A 394 13.48 20.88 -21.27
N ASN A 395 13.65 20.89 -19.97
CA ASN A 395 14.88 20.45 -19.30
C ASN A 395 14.83 19.00 -18.84
N ARG A 396 13.74 18.28 -19.11
CA ARG A 396 13.57 16.89 -18.69
C ARG A 396 14.60 15.97 -19.35
N ARG A 397 15.30 15.21 -18.55
CA ARG A 397 16.28 14.23 -19.05
C ARG A 397 15.54 13.05 -19.72
N PRO A 398 16.15 12.41 -20.74
CA PRO A 398 15.59 11.21 -21.36
C PRO A 398 15.50 10.06 -20.35
N ILE A 399 14.53 9.18 -20.55
CA ILE A 399 14.39 7.97 -19.72
C ILE A 399 15.63 7.11 -19.90
N PRO A 400 16.37 6.80 -18.82
CA PRO A 400 17.56 5.98 -18.91
C PRO A 400 17.18 4.53 -19.28
N ARG A 401 18.02 3.89 -20.08
CA ARG A 401 17.86 2.47 -20.37
C ARG A 401 18.25 1.65 -19.14
N PRO A 402 17.46 0.61 -18.78
CA PRO A 402 17.88 -0.32 -17.75
C PRO A 402 19.24 -0.94 -18.12
N PRO A 403 20.10 -1.25 -17.12
CA PRO A 403 21.33 -1.99 -17.38
C PRO A 403 21.05 -3.32 -18.10
N GLN A 404 21.82 -3.64 -19.14
CA GLN A 404 21.57 -4.84 -19.96
C GLN A 404 21.73 -6.16 -19.19
N ASP A 405 22.42 -6.15 -18.05
CA ASP A 405 22.70 -7.32 -17.20
C ASP A 405 21.81 -7.39 -15.94
N THR A 406 20.63 -6.74 -15.92
CA THR A 406 19.77 -6.73 -14.71
C THR A 406 19.28 -8.12 -14.30
N ALA A 407 19.26 -9.08 -15.19
CA ALA A 407 18.98 -10.48 -14.86
C ALA A 407 20.12 -11.19 -14.12
N LYS A 408 21.34 -10.63 -14.13
CA LYS A 408 22.55 -11.25 -13.57
C LYS A 408 23.21 -10.45 -12.46
N THR A 409 22.96 -9.14 -12.37
CA THR A 409 23.42 -8.37 -11.23
C THR A 409 22.30 -8.45 -10.19
N PRO A 410 22.45 -9.21 -9.09
CA PRO A 410 21.63 -8.94 -7.95
C PRO A 410 21.81 -7.44 -7.72
N VAL A 411 20.75 -6.62 -7.81
CA VAL A 411 20.74 -5.37 -7.06
C VAL A 411 21.43 -5.76 -5.77
N ALA A 412 22.51 -5.06 -5.38
CA ALA A 412 23.13 -5.35 -4.11
C ALA A 412 22.01 -5.26 -3.08
N VAL A 413 21.27 -6.34 -2.99
CA VAL A 413 20.37 -6.63 -1.88
C VAL A 413 21.32 -6.40 -0.74
N PRO A 414 21.07 -5.43 0.14
CA PRO A 414 21.88 -5.23 1.33
C PRO A 414 22.11 -6.64 1.82
N GLN A 415 23.38 -7.08 1.81
CA GLN A 415 23.80 -8.46 2.05
C GLN A 415 22.82 -9.05 3.05
N PRO A 416 22.10 -10.15 2.77
CA PRO A 416 21.04 -10.62 3.63
C PRO A 416 21.59 -10.54 5.01
N PHE A 417 20.92 -9.78 5.88
CA PHE A 417 21.38 -9.36 7.18
C PHE A 417 22.13 -10.56 7.77
N ASN A 418 23.46 -10.49 7.80
CA ASN A 418 24.27 -11.66 8.15
C ASN A 418 24.05 -11.93 9.62
N TRP A 419 23.11 -12.81 9.89
CA TRP A 419 22.71 -13.24 11.23
C TRP A 419 23.90 -13.73 12.06
N GLU A 420 25.03 -14.09 11.42
CA GLU A 420 26.27 -14.49 12.07
C GLU A 420 27.17 -13.32 12.46
N LYS A 421 27.05 -12.15 11.80
CA LYS A 421 27.76 -10.89 12.14
C LYS A 421 26.87 -9.89 12.86
N ARG A 422 26.08 -10.34 13.82
CA ARG A 422 25.18 -9.49 14.59
C ARG A 422 25.97 -8.53 15.48
N PRO A 423 25.54 -7.24 15.55
CA PRO A 423 25.91 -6.41 16.71
C PRO A 423 25.45 -7.12 17.98
N ALA A 424 26.21 -7.01 19.07
CA ALA A 424 25.90 -7.65 20.36
C ALA A 424 24.44 -7.44 20.81
N SER A 425 23.84 -6.28 20.47
CA SER A 425 22.43 -5.95 20.73
C SER A 425 21.40 -6.87 20.02
N SER A 426 21.72 -7.42 18.84
CA SER A 426 20.77 -8.30 18.13
C SER A 426 20.77 -9.73 18.65
N LYS A 427 21.88 -10.18 19.24
CA LYS A 427 21.95 -11.45 19.96
C LYS A 427 21.11 -11.39 21.24
N ASP A 428 21.21 -10.27 21.97
CA ASP A 428 20.40 -10.02 23.17
C ASP A 428 18.89 -9.98 22.87
N ILE A 429 18.47 -9.41 21.72
CA ILE A 429 17.08 -9.41 21.27
C ILE A 429 16.57 -10.83 21.04
N MET A 430 17.32 -11.65 20.32
CA MET A 430 16.91 -13.03 19.99
C MET A 430 16.93 -13.94 21.22
N ASP A 431 17.90 -13.78 22.11
CA ASP A 431 17.97 -14.50 23.37
C ASP A 431 16.83 -14.08 24.33
N GLY A 432 16.46 -12.78 24.32
CA GLY A 432 15.30 -12.26 25.02
C GLY A 432 13.98 -12.83 24.47
N LEU A 433 13.79 -12.85 23.15
CA LEU A 433 12.61 -13.43 22.51
C LEU A 433 12.52 -14.95 22.73
N SER A 434 13.64 -15.67 22.71
CA SER A 434 13.71 -17.12 22.98
C SER A 434 13.34 -17.43 24.44
N LYS A 435 13.91 -16.71 25.40
CA LYS A 435 13.56 -16.83 26.82
C LYS A 435 12.11 -16.50 27.09
N TYR A 436 11.56 -15.49 26.38
CA TYR A 436 10.16 -15.09 26.50
C TYR A 436 9.20 -16.17 25.98
N SER A 437 9.52 -16.82 24.87
CA SER A 437 8.78 -17.98 24.35
C SER A 437 8.75 -19.15 25.34
N LEU A 438 9.83 -19.36 26.09
CA LEU A 438 9.94 -20.38 27.13
C LEU A 438 9.17 -20.00 28.41
N LEU A 439 9.22 -18.74 28.83
CA LEU A 439 8.45 -18.20 29.96
C LEU A 439 6.94 -18.26 29.72
N ARG A 440 6.48 -17.96 28.49
CA ARG A 440 5.08 -18.12 28.13
C ARG A 440 4.61 -19.56 28.19
N LYS A 441 5.43 -20.53 27.80
CA LYS A 441 5.11 -21.95 27.94
C LYS A 441 5.02 -22.38 29.42
N SER A 442 5.85 -21.83 30.30
CA SER A 442 5.80 -22.10 31.73
C SER A 442 4.59 -21.48 32.44
N SER A 443 4.20 -20.26 32.06
CA SER A 443 3.01 -19.58 32.58
C SER A 443 1.70 -20.24 32.15
N ASP A 444 1.64 -20.76 30.92
CA ASP A 444 0.49 -21.50 30.42
C ASP A 444 0.33 -22.87 31.07
N SER A 445 1.43 -23.49 31.54
CA SER A 445 1.39 -24.73 32.30
C SER A 445 0.91 -24.52 33.76
N GLN A 446 1.20 -23.37 34.36
CA GLN A 446 0.73 -23.02 35.70
C GLN A 446 -0.74 -22.50 35.71
N ARG A 447 -1.20 -21.90 34.62
CA ARG A 447 -2.60 -21.45 34.47
C ARG A 447 -3.61 -22.58 34.24
N LYS A 448 -3.17 -23.77 33.89
CA LYS A 448 -4.05 -24.94 33.71
C LYS A 448 -4.50 -25.59 35.03
N THR A 449 -4.03 -25.14 36.17
CA THR A 449 -4.33 -25.75 37.47
C THR A 449 -5.18 -24.90 38.43
N SER A 450 -5.63 -23.71 38.02
CA SER A 450 -6.51 -22.92 38.89
C SER A 450 -7.33 -21.90 38.07
N VAL A 451 -8.60 -22.18 37.84
CA VAL A 451 -9.81 -21.32 37.87
C VAL A 451 -10.93 -21.89 36.96
N PRO A 452 -12.18 -21.96 37.43
CA PRO A 452 -13.32 -22.43 36.64
C PRO A 452 -13.68 -21.42 35.55
N ARG A 453 -14.04 -21.96 34.41
CA ARG A 453 -14.46 -21.22 33.22
C ARG A 453 -15.84 -20.60 33.44
N GLU A 454 -15.96 -19.31 33.63
CA GLU A 454 -17.18 -18.58 33.33
C GLU A 454 -17.18 -18.20 31.86
N GLU A 455 -18.19 -18.70 31.15
CA GLU A 455 -18.46 -18.35 29.77
C GLU A 455 -18.99 -16.91 29.69
N ILE A 456 -18.17 -16.00 29.20
CA ILE A 456 -18.67 -14.69 28.76
C ILE A 456 -19.01 -14.79 27.28
N THR A 457 -20.29 -15.05 27.03
CA THR A 457 -20.94 -14.85 25.75
C THR A 457 -21.09 -13.34 25.51
N THR A 458 -20.19 -12.75 24.76
CA THR A 458 -20.42 -11.43 24.16
C THR A 458 -20.71 -11.61 22.67
N SER A 459 -22.00 -11.50 22.35
CA SER A 459 -22.49 -11.26 21.00
C SER A 459 -21.91 -9.95 20.47
N LEU A 460 -21.11 -10.01 19.44
CA LEU A 460 -20.76 -8.89 18.60
C LEU A 460 -21.45 -9.09 17.24
N SER A 461 -22.62 -8.48 17.11
CA SER A 461 -23.25 -8.12 15.85
C SER A 461 -22.41 -7.06 15.15
N LEU A 462 -22.19 -7.29 13.85
CA LEU A 462 -21.65 -6.50 12.75
C LEU A 462 -20.24 -6.86 12.31
#